data_2e93aab2f306bf3608ec1bc76e8703c2
#
_entry.id   2e93aab2f306bf3608ec1bc76e8703c2
#
_cell.length_a   1.000
_cell.length_b   1.000
_cell.length_c   1.000
_cell.angle_alpha   90.00
_cell.angle_beta   90.00
_cell.angle_gamma   90.00
#
_symmetry.space_group_name_H-M   'P 1'
#
loop_
_entity.id
_entity.type
_entity.pdbx_description
1 polymer ?
#
loop_
_entity_poly.entity_id
_entity_poly.type
_entity_poly.pdbx_seq_one_letter_code
_entity_poly.pdbx_strand_id
1 'polypeptide(L)'
;CSSFCSWDEVVEKFLKAKEQLNAGDPELMKTWVNTELGETWTEQGETVEEADLYGRREAYKADVPDDVVVLTAGVDTQDDRFEVEVVGWGAGKENWGIRYQKIYGDLLKDTVWKDLDEFLNRTWYKADGTPMKIIATCMDSGGHFPDEVLRFCKDRWHRRILAIKGRGGTDVPYLKNPTKNNRVKAPLFTIGVDTGKGVLYQRLKVKMPGPNYCHFPQGEAA
;
A
#
# COMPACT_ATOMS: atom_id res chain seq x y z
N CYS A 1 35.74 3.84 -12.36
CA CYS A 1 35.92 5.25 -11.93
C CYS A 1 35.94 6.14 -13.17
N SER A 2 35.01 7.07 -13.24
CA SER A 2 34.96 8.08 -14.30
C SER A 2 36.11 9.05 -14.08
N SER A 3 36.81 9.46 -15.18
CA SER A 3 37.88 10.45 -15.17
C SER A 3 37.45 11.88 -14.77
N PHE A 4 36.23 12.04 -14.27
CA PHE A 4 35.60 13.32 -13.97
C PHE A 4 35.45 13.63 -12.47
N CYS A 5 35.82 12.74 -11.57
CA CYS A 5 35.70 12.97 -10.11
C CYS A 5 36.92 12.37 -9.42
N SER A 6 37.62 13.16 -8.60
CA SER A 6 38.72 12.65 -7.79
C SER A 6 38.21 11.98 -6.52
N TRP A 7 38.98 11.04 -5.96
CA TRP A 7 38.63 10.41 -4.69
C TRP A 7 38.51 11.43 -3.54
N ASP A 8 39.31 12.47 -3.57
CA ASP A 8 39.28 13.55 -2.56
C ASP A 8 37.94 14.29 -2.59
N GLU A 9 37.40 14.59 -3.80
CA GLU A 9 36.09 15.22 -3.94
C GLU A 9 34.94 14.30 -3.45
N VAL A 10 35.03 13.00 -3.70
CA VAL A 10 34.01 12.03 -3.24
C VAL A 10 34.01 11.94 -1.72
N VAL A 11 35.21 11.92 -1.09
CA VAL A 11 35.37 11.88 0.38
C VAL A 11 34.90 13.19 1.01
N GLU A 12 35.23 14.34 0.43
CA GLU A 12 34.79 15.65 0.93
C GLU A 12 33.26 15.77 0.93
N LYS A 13 32.62 15.37 -0.18
CA LYS A 13 31.17 15.32 -0.29
C LYS A 13 30.55 14.38 0.74
N PHE A 14 31.17 13.21 0.99
CA PHE A 14 30.72 12.27 2.01
C PHE A 14 30.78 12.87 3.40
N LEU A 15 31.90 13.47 3.79
CA LEU A 15 32.08 14.05 5.11
C LEU A 15 31.05 15.16 5.38
N LYS A 16 30.82 16.02 4.40
CA LYS A 16 29.79 17.07 4.47
C LYS A 16 28.37 16.50 4.59
N ALA A 17 28.06 15.46 3.80
CA ALA A 17 26.78 14.77 3.86
C ALA A 17 26.56 14.07 5.22
N LYS A 18 27.62 13.47 5.80
CA LYS A 18 27.61 12.82 7.10
C LYS A 18 27.40 13.82 8.24
N GLU A 19 27.99 14.99 8.16
CA GLU A 19 27.79 16.06 9.13
C GLU A 19 26.32 16.52 9.17
N GLN A 20 25.71 16.73 8.01
CA GLN A 20 24.30 17.10 7.91
C GLN A 20 23.37 15.98 8.37
N LEU A 21 23.67 14.73 8.01
CA LEU A 21 22.90 13.56 8.50
C LEU A 21 22.90 13.49 10.03
N ASN A 22 24.06 13.74 10.66
CA ASN A 22 24.17 13.79 12.12
C ASN A 22 23.42 14.98 12.75
N ALA A 23 23.20 16.04 11.98
CA ALA A 23 22.35 17.18 12.35
C ALA A 23 20.84 16.94 12.09
N GLY A 24 20.47 15.74 11.59
CA GLY A 24 19.08 15.36 11.32
C GLY A 24 18.59 15.63 9.90
N ASP A 25 19.47 16.08 8.99
CA ASP A 25 19.12 16.31 7.57
C ASP A 25 19.76 15.23 6.68
N PRO A 26 18.97 14.27 6.13
CA PRO A 26 19.46 13.18 5.28
C PRO A 26 19.68 13.54 3.81
N GLU A 27 19.25 14.72 3.34
CA GLU A 27 19.17 15.02 1.88
C GLU A 27 20.51 14.96 1.16
N LEU A 28 21.60 15.47 1.74
CA LEU A 28 22.91 15.38 1.11
C LEU A 28 23.47 13.96 1.10
N MET A 29 23.21 13.16 2.15
CA MET A 29 23.64 11.77 2.20
C MET A 29 22.86 10.93 1.19
N LYS A 30 21.57 11.16 1.03
CA LYS A 30 20.70 10.55 0.03
C LYS A 30 21.22 10.83 -1.40
N THR A 31 21.54 12.09 -1.66
CA THR A 31 22.13 12.49 -2.94
C THR A 31 23.47 11.80 -3.16
N TRP A 32 24.34 11.77 -2.16
CA TRP A 32 25.66 11.16 -2.26
C TRP A 32 25.57 9.65 -2.55
N VAL A 33 24.73 8.90 -1.83
CA VAL A 33 24.52 7.47 -2.06
C VAL A 33 24.00 7.20 -3.47
N ASN A 34 22.99 7.96 -3.91
CA ASN A 34 22.39 7.75 -5.22
C ASN A 34 23.33 8.13 -6.39
N THR A 35 24.18 9.12 -6.21
CA THR A 35 25.03 9.65 -7.31
C THR A 35 26.45 9.08 -7.31
N GLU A 36 27.08 8.97 -6.14
CA GLU A 36 28.48 8.54 -6.05
C GLU A 36 28.62 7.02 -5.91
N LEU A 37 27.71 6.36 -5.15
CA LEU A 37 27.70 4.90 -5.04
C LEU A 37 26.85 4.23 -6.13
N GLY A 38 25.91 4.95 -6.74
CA GLY A 38 24.95 4.37 -7.68
C GLY A 38 23.97 3.40 -7.01
N GLU A 39 23.80 3.52 -5.68
CA GLU A 39 22.90 2.72 -4.87
C GLU A 39 21.62 3.50 -4.56
N THR A 40 20.53 2.79 -4.37
CA THR A 40 19.28 3.44 -3.91
C THR A 40 19.40 3.75 -2.42
N TRP A 41 19.26 5.03 -2.05
CA TRP A 41 19.17 5.40 -0.64
C TRP A 41 18.00 4.70 0.03
N THR A 42 18.32 3.92 1.05
CA THR A 42 17.31 3.37 1.96
C THR A 42 17.25 4.29 3.17
N GLU A 43 16.14 4.97 3.40
CA GLU A 43 15.94 5.72 4.63
C GLU A 43 16.11 4.76 5.80
N GLN A 44 17.05 5.03 6.70
CA GLN A 44 17.18 4.35 7.99
C GLN A 44 16.04 4.83 8.92
N GLY A 45 14.80 4.82 8.41
CA GLY A 45 13.60 4.96 9.19
C GLY A 45 13.07 3.57 9.45
N GLU A 46 13.01 3.21 10.72
CA GLU A 46 12.22 2.10 11.27
C GLU A 46 12.00 0.90 10.33
N THR A 47 13.07 0.16 10.03
CA THR A 47 12.98 -1.09 9.27
C THR A 47 12.37 -2.17 10.13
N VAL A 48 11.38 -2.87 9.60
CA VAL A 48 10.89 -4.13 10.16
C VAL A 48 11.61 -5.24 9.40
N GLU A 49 12.28 -6.13 10.13
CA GLU A 49 13.03 -7.23 9.52
C GLU A 49 12.07 -8.16 8.75
N GLU A 50 12.37 -8.44 7.50
CA GLU A 50 11.57 -9.33 6.65
C GLU A 50 11.40 -10.71 7.29
N ALA A 51 12.45 -11.24 7.92
CA ALA A 51 12.44 -12.52 8.63
C ALA A 51 11.40 -12.55 9.77
N ASP A 52 11.23 -11.43 10.49
CA ASP A 52 10.22 -11.31 11.55
C ASP A 52 8.80 -11.40 10.99
N LEU A 53 8.55 -10.75 9.84
CA LEU A 53 7.23 -10.81 9.19
C LEU A 53 6.95 -12.19 8.59
N TYR A 54 7.95 -12.80 7.97
CA TYR A 54 7.84 -14.15 7.43
C TYR A 54 7.52 -15.18 8.52
N GLY A 55 8.15 -15.06 9.69
CA GLY A 55 7.90 -15.90 10.86
C GLY A 55 6.51 -15.77 11.48
N ARG A 56 5.78 -14.68 11.17
CA ARG A 56 4.41 -14.43 11.67
C ARG A 56 3.32 -15.06 10.80
N ARG A 57 3.68 -15.72 9.70
CA ARG A 57 2.68 -16.33 8.83
C ARG A 57 2.00 -17.50 9.51
N GLU A 58 0.68 -17.56 9.39
CA GLU A 58 -0.16 -18.55 10.04
C GLU A 58 -1.20 -19.15 9.09
N ALA A 59 -1.58 -20.40 9.33
CA ALA A 59 -2.60 -21.07 8.54
C ALA A 59 -3.99 -20.71 9.08
N TYR A 60 -4.83 -20.13 8.24
CA TYR A 60 -6.23 -19.86 8.60
C TYR A 60 -7.08 -21.11 8.37
N LYS A 61 -8.08 -21.33 9.26
CA LYS A 61 -9.01 -22.47 9.18
C LYS A 61 -10.07 -22.30 8.08
N ALA A 62 -10.27 -21.08 7.61
CA ALA A 62 -11.24 -20.72 6.57
C ALA A 62 -10.74 -19.50 5.80
N ASP A 63 -11.50 -19.04 4.79
CA ASP A 63 -11.19 -17.81 4.06
C ASP A 63 -10.98 -16.62 5.02
N VAL A 64 -11.83 -16.53 6.06
CA VAL A 64 -11.84 -15.42 7.02
C VAL A 64 -11.69 -15.96 8.45
N PRO A 65 -10.69 -15.51 9.21
CA PRO A 65 -10.54 -15.81 10.64
C PRO A 65 -11.74 -15.32 11.47
N ASP A 66 -12.01 -16.03 12.58
CA ASP A 66 -13.21 -15.82 13.39
C ASP A 66 -13.31 -14.42 14.01
N ASP A 67 -12.16 -13.82 14.38
CA ASP A 67 -12.09 -12.49 15.01
C ASP A 67 -12.28 -11.32 14.03
N VAL A 68 -12.33 -11.60 12.73
CA VAL A 68 -12.59 -10.57 11.70
C VAL A 68 -14.06 -10.17 11.73
N VAL A 69 -14.33 -8.88 11.81
CA VAL A 69 -15.70 -8.31 11.78
C VAL A 69 -15.99 -7.50 10.53
N VAL A 70 -14.96 -7.07 9.80
CA VAL A 70 -15.09 -6.23 8.60
C VAL A 70 -14.04 -6.63 7.56
N LEU A 71 -14.44 -6.68 6.28
CA LEU A 71 -13.52 -6.82 5.15
C LEU A 71 -13.43 -5.53 4.35
N THR A 72 -12.20 -5.15 3.99
CA THR A 72 -11.91 -4.06 3.05
C THR A 72 -10.95 -4.54 1.97
N ALA A 73 -10.86 -3.81 0.86
CA ALA A 73 -9.89 -4.08 -0.18
C ALA A 73 -9.08 -2.84 -0.58
N GLY A 74 -7.83 -3.06 -0.96
CA GLY A 74 -6.99 -2.12 -1.70
C GLY A 74 -6.79 -2.64 -3.12
N VAL A 75 -6.86 -1.76 -4.11
CA VAL A 75 -6.59 -2.08 -5.52
C VAL A 75 -5.53 -1.14 -6.05
N ASP A 76 -4.42 -1.71 -6.47
CA ASP A 76 -3.39 -1.02 -7.23
C ASP A 76 -3.61 -1.26 -8.73
N THR A 77 -3.50 -0.19 -9.53
CA THR A 77 -3.77 -0.20 -10.97
C THR A 77 -2.46 -0.13 -11.72
N GLN A 78 -2.07 -1.24 -12.33
CA GLN A 78 -0.88 -1.35 -13.17
C GLN A 78 -1.26 -1.24 -14.66
N ASP A 79 -0.28 -1.32 -15.57
CA ASP A 79 -0.54 -1.17 -17.00
C ASP A 79 -1.25 -2.39 -17.62
N ASP A 80 -1.05 -3.57 -17.05
CA ASP A 80 -1.50 -4.86 -17.58
C ASP A 80 -2.32 -5.69 -16.59
N ARG A 81 -2.61 -5.15 -15.40
CA ARG A 81 -3.30 -5.88 -14.33
C ARG A 81 -3.80 -4.98 -13.21
N PHE A 82 -4.68 -5.52 -12.41
CA PHE A 82 -4.96 -5.05 -11.05
C PHE A 82 -4.26 -5.95 -10.03
N GLU A 83 -3.72 -5.35 -8.98
CA GLU A 83 -3.26 -6.04 -7.78
C GLU A 83 -4.22 -5.71 -6.64
N VAL A 84 -4.86 -6.73 -6.11
CA VAL A 84 -5.93 -6.57 -5.12
C VAL A 84 -5.52 -7.23 -3.83
N GLU A 85 -5.57 -6.50 -2.73
CA GLU A 85 -5.41 -7.05 -1.39
C GLU A 85 -6.70 -6.91 -0.59
N VAL A 86 -7.19 -8.02 -0.06
CA VAL A 86 -8.33 -8.06 0.85
C VAL A 86 -7.82 -8.20 2.28
N VAL A 87 -8.26 -7.30 3.16
CA VAL A 87 -7.86 -7.26 4.57
C VAL A 87 -9.08 -7.38 5.47
N GLY A 88 -9.00 -8.30 6.42
CA GLY A 88 -9.95 -8.43 7.52
C GLY A 88 -9.55 -7.56 8.71
N TRP A 89 -10.51 -6.97 9.40
CA TRP A 89 -10.31 -6.11 10.56
C TRP A 89 -11.12 -6.59 11.73
N GLY A 90 -10.50 -6.66 12.90
CA GLY A 90 -11.11 -7.01 14.18
C GLY A 90 -11.08 -5.86 15.18
N ALA A 91 -11.27 -6.22 16.45
CA ALA A 91 -11.23 -5.27 17.55
C ALA A 91 -9.86 -4.57 17.65
N GLY A 92 -9.84 -3.29 18.05
CA GLY A 92 -8.59 -2.54 18.23
C GLY A 92 -7.75 -2.36 16.96
N LYS A 93 -8.33 -2.52 15.76
CA LYS A 93 -7.63 -2.47 14.45
C LYS A 93 -6.61 -3.60 14.25
N GLU A 94 -6.73 -4.70 14.98
CA GLU A 94 -6.08 -5.95 14.63
C GLU A 94 -6.50 -6.36 13.23
N ASN A 95 -5.59 -6.88 12.42
CA ASN A 95 -5.90 -7.11 11.01
C ASN A 95 -5.25 -8.39 10.46
N TRP A 96 -5.91 -8.97 9.47
CA TRP A 96 -5.54 -10.21 8.81
C TRP A 96 -5.48 -9.99 7.30
N GLY A 97 -4.35 -10.29 6.68
CA GLY A 97 -4.28 -10.45 5.24
C GLY A 97 -5.16 -11.63 4.83
N ILE A 98 -6.22 -11.39 4.04
CA ILE A 98 -7.15 -12.45 3.63
C ILE A 98 -6.77 -13.03 2.27
N ARG A 99 -6.57 -12.18 1.29
CA ARG A 99 -6.23 -12.58 -0.07
C ARG A 99 -5.48 -11.49 -0.81
N TYR A 100 -4.37 -11.88 -1.43
CA TYR A 100 -3.74 -11.10 -2.48
C TYR A 100 -4.07 -11.75 -3.83
N GLN A 101 -4.48 -10.96 -4.82
CA GLN A 101 -4.89 -11.45 -6.13
C GLN A 101 -4.41 -10.52 -7.24
N LYS A 102 -3.76 -11.07 -8.27
CA LYS A 102 -3.49 -10.40 -9.52
C LYS A 102 -4.56 -10.74 -10.53
N ILE A 103 -5.12 -9.73 -11.19
CA ILE A 103 -6.13 -9.86 -12.24
C ILE A 103 -5.52 -9.25 -13.49
N TYR A 104 -5.01 -10.11 -14.38
CA TYR A 104 -4.34 -9.70 -15.61
C TYR A 104 -5.32 -9.39 -16.71
N GLY A 105 -5.01 -8.36 -17.52
CA GLY A 105 -5.77 -8.02 -18.71
C GLY A 105 -5.47 -6.61 -19.23
N ASP A 106 -5.95 -6.34 -20.43
CA ASP A 106 -5.84 -5.03 -21.06
C ASP A 106 -6.88 -4.07 -20.45
N LEU A 107 -6.39 -3.03 -19.75
CA LEU A 107 -7.25 -2.05 -19.06
C LEU A 107 -8.05 -1.15 -20.00
N LEU A 108 -7.78 -1.20 -21.31
CA LEU A 108 -8.61 -0.57 -22.32
C LEU A 108 -9.84 -1.43 -22.68
N LYS A 109 -9.93 -2.67 -22.18
CA LYS A 109 -11.04 -3.59 -22.42
C LYS A 109 -11.90 -3.77 -21.18
N ASP A 110 -13.20 -3.86 -21.38
CA ASP A 110 -14.19 -4.02 -20.31
C ASP A 110 -14.04 -5.35 -19.54
N THR A 111 -13.40 -6.37 -20.12
CA THR A 111 -13.30 -7.71 -19.54
C THR A 111 -12.59 -7.70 -18.19
N VAL A 112 -11.39 -7.11 -18.11
CA VAL A 112 -10.60 -7.06 -16.88
C VAL A 112 -11.29 -6.27 -15.76
N TRP A 113 -12.10 -5.24 -16.12
CA TRP A 113 -12.91 -4.48 -15.17
C TRP A 113 -14.10 -5.28 -14.65
N LYS A 114 -14.68 -6.18 -15.46
CA LYS A 114 -15.70 -7.12 -15.01
C LYS A 114 -15.12 -8.16 -14.07
N ASP A 115 -13.96 -8.71 -14.39
CA ASP A 115 -13.25 -9.68 -13.53
C ASP A 115 -12.92 -9.06 -12.17
N LEU A 116 -12.46 -7.80 -12.15
CA LEU A 116 -12.26 -7.04 -10.92
C LEU A 116 -13.57 -6.86 -10.14
N ASP A 117 -14.65 -6.49 -10.83
CA ASP A 117 -15.94 -6.27 -10.20
C ASP A 117 -16.51 -7.56 -9.58
N GLU A 118 -16.39 -8.67 -10.27
CA GLU A 118 -16.78 -10.00 -9.79
C GLU A 118 -15.97 -10.39 -8.55
N PHE A 119 -14.64 -10.19 -8.59
CA PHE A 119 -13.78 -10.44 -7.44
C PHE A 119 -14.16 -9.60 -6.23
N LEU A 120 -14.36 -8.29 -6.39
CA LEU A 120 -14.77 -7.38 -5.32
C LEU A 120 -16.18 -7.68 -4.78
N ASN A 121 -17.00 -8.38 -5.53
CA ASN A 121 -18.34 -8.79 -5.12
C ASN A 121 -18.42 -10.21 -4.57
N ARG A 122 -17.29 -10.92 -4.50
CA ARG A 122 -17.20 -12.27 -3.94
C ARG A 122 -17.71 -12.30 -2.48
N THR A 123 -18.31 -13.43 -2.10
CA THR A 123 -18.62 -13.74 -0.70
C THR A 123 -17.48 -14.57 -0.11
N TRP A 124 -17.07 -14.20 1.07
CA TRP A 124 -16.01 -14.84 1.86
C TRP A 124 -16.64 -15.51 3.06
N TYR A 125 -16.10 -16.61 3.55
CA TYR A 125 -16.74 -17.38 4.61
C TYR A 125 -15.82 -17.59 5.80
N LYS A 126 -16.38 -17.47 7.01
CA LYS A 126 -15.77 -17.96 8.25
C LYS A 126 -15.89 -19.47 8.38
N ALA A 127 -15.20 -20.07 9.35
CA ALA A 127 -15.24 -21.50 9.60
C ALA A 127 -16.63 -22.02 9.99
N ASP A 128 -17.46 -21.20 10.62
CA ASP A 128 -18.86 -21.49 10.96
C ASP A 128 -19.85 -21.31 9.80
N GLY A 129 -19.37 -20.95 8.62
CA GLY A 129 -20.18 -20.66 7.43
C GLY A 129 -20.75 -19.24 7.38
N THR A 130 -20.42 -18.36 8.32
CA THR A 130 -20.87 -16.95 8.29
C THR A 130 -20.35 -16.23 7.05
N PRO A 131 -21.24 -15.69 6.18
CA PRO A 131 -20.85 -14.99 4.99
C PRO A 131 -20.40 -13.56 5.29
N MET A 132 -19.33 -13.11 4.62
CA MET A 132 -18.82 -11.76 4.71
C MET A 132 -18.62 -11.16 3.30
N LYS A 133 -18.79 -9.84 3.19
CA LYS A 133 -18.56 -9.07 1.97
C LYS A 133 -17.55 -7.97 2.24
N ILE A 134 -16.80 -7.59 1.20
CA ILE A 134 -15.99 -6.38 1.22
C ILE A 134 -16.93 -5.19 1.30
N ILE A 135 -16.80 -4.38 2.35
CA ILE A 135 -17.70 -3.24 2.61
C ILE A 135 -17.17 -1.91 2.09
N ALA A 136 -15.87 -1.84 1.81
CA ALA A 136 -15.22 -0.67 1.22
C ALA A 136 -13.97 -1.10 0.45
N THR A 137 -13.70 -0.42 -0.66
CA THR A 137 -12.52 -0.62 -1.49
C THR A 137 -11.88 0.73 -1.80
N CYS A 138 -10.58 0.85 -1.62
CA CYS A 138 -9.79 1.97 -2.10
C CYS A 138 -9.05 1.54 -3.37
N MET A 139 -9.15 2.32 -4.45
CA MET A 139 -8.53 2.02 -5.74
C MET A 139 -7.61 3.17 -6.15
N ASP A 140 -6.32 2.86 -6.38
CA ASP A 140 -5.37 3.89 -6.80
C ASP A 140 -5.66 4.37 -8.23
N SER A 141 -5.69 5.69 -8.38
CA SER A 141 -5.89 6.40 -9.64
C SER A 141 -4.63 7.15 -10.10
N GLY A 142 -3.48 6.85 -9.50
CA GLY A 142 -2.21 7.54 -9.76
C GLY A 142 -1.50 7.15 -11.05
N GLY A 143 -1.87 6.01 -11.66
CA GLY A 143 -1.22 5.44 -12.85
C GLY A 143 -1.71 6.02 -14.19
N HIS A 144 -1.63 5.20 -15.25
CA HIS A 144 -1.92 5.60 -16.62
C HIS A 144 -3.42 5.63 -16.97
N PHE A 145 -4.30 5.06 -16.12
CA PHE A 145 -5.75 4.91 -16.38
C PHE A 145 -6.65 5.68 -15.38
N PRO A 146 -6.35 6.96 -15.06
CA PRO A 146 -7.07 7.69 -14.02
C PRO A 146 -8.55 7.90 -14.33
N ASP A 147 -8.91 8.13 -15.59
CA ASP A 147 -10.30 8.39 -15.97
C ASP A 147 -11.16 7.11 -15.93
N GLU A 148 -10.57 5.95 -16.27
CA GLU A 148 -11.19 4.63 -16.19
C GLU A 148 -11.45 4.24 -14.73
N VAL A 149 -10.45 4.39 -13.86
CA VAL A 149 -10.57 4.19 -12.41
C VAL A 149 -11.66 5.08 -11.82
N LEU A 150 -11.67 6.36 -12.17
CA LEU A 150 -12.67 7.31 -11.67
C LEU A 150 -14.10 6.94 -12.12
N ARG A 151 -14.28 6.48 -13.38
CA ARG A 151 -15.59 6.00 -13.88
C ARG A 151 -16.02 4.75 -13.13
N PHE A 152 -15.14 3.76 -13.01
CA PHE A 152 -15.42 2.51 -12.31
C PHE A 152 -15.85 2.77 -10.86
N CYS A 153 -15.12 3.62 -10.13
CA CYS A 153 -15.43 4.00 -8.75
C CYS A 153 -16.76 4.79 -8.65
N LYS A 154 -16.99 5.73 -9.57
CA LYS A 154 -18.20 6.54 -9.60
C LYS A 154 -19.46 5.69 -9.75
N ASP A 155 -19.45 4.74 -10.66
CA ASP A 155 -20.60 3.87 -10.94
C ASP A 155 -20.90 2.93 -9.77
N ARG A 156 -19.86 2.66 -8.92
CA ARG A 156 -19.93 1.77 -7.77
C ARG A 156 -19.81 2.49 -6.42
N TRP A 157 -20.05 3.78 -6.41
CA TRP A 157 -20.03 4.61 -5.20
C TRP A 157 -20.92 4.06 -4.08
N HIS A 158 -22.08 3.53 -4.44
CA HIS A 158 -23.01 2.91 -3.49
C HIS A 158 -22.43 1.67 -2.77
N ARG A 159 -21.41 1.02 -3.35
CA ARG A 159 -20.65 -0.08 -2.76
C ARG A 159 -19.39 0.41 -2.04
N ARG A 160 -19.19 1.73 -1.91
CA ARG A 160 -18.01 2.37 -1.32
C ARG A 160 -16.70 1.95 -2.03
N ILE A 161 -16.71 1.85 -3.36
CA ILE A 161 -15.50 1.73 -4.16
C ILE A 161 -15.02 3.15 -4.44
N LEU A 162 -13.89 3.53 -3.83
CA LEU A 162 -13.42 4.91 -3.70
C LEU A 162 -12.11 5.09 -4.46
N ALA A 163 -12.07 6.08 -5.37
CA ALA A 163 -10.83 6.45 -6.02
C ALA A 163 -9.92 7.22 -5.04
N ILE A 164 -8.68 6.79 -4.92
CA ILE A 164 -7.67 7.45 -4.11
C ILE A 164 -6.50 7.90 -4.98
N LYS A 165 -5.73 8.88 -4.49
CA LYS A 165 -4.45 9.29 -5.05
C LYS A 165 -3.47 9.59 -3.93
N GLY A 166 -2.30 8.97 -4.00
CA GLY A 166 -1.20 9.21 -3.08
C GLY A 166 -0.60 10.62 -3.26
N ARG A 167 -0.21 11.25 -2.16
CA ARG A 167 0.58 12.47 -2.12
C ARG A 167 1.67 12.32 -1.08
N GLY A 168 2.94 12.48 -1.49
CA GLY A 168 4.08 12.55 -0.58
C GLY A 168 4.13 13.88 0.18
N GLY A 169 4.91 13.91 1.24
CA GLY A 169 5.16 15.04 2.13
C GLY A 169 4.73 14.75 3.57
N THR A 170 5.60 15.13 4.51
CA THR A 170 5.40 14.90 5.96
C THR A 170 4.17 15.62 6.53
N ASP A 171 3.80 16.75 5.92
CA ASP A 171 2.67 17.60 6.36
C ASP A 171 1.34 17.22 5.70
N VAL A 172 1.32 16.13 4.90
CA VAL A 172 0.08 15.70 4.25
C VAL A 172 -0.72 14.84 5.22
N PRO A 173 -1.94 15.24 5.62
CA PRO A 173 -2.80 14.42 6.47
C PRO A 173 -3.07 13.05 5.82
N TYR A 174 -3.19 12.00 6.65
CA TYR A 174 -3.45 10.64 6.16
C TYR A 174 -4.63 10.57 5.20
N LEU A 175 -5.72 11.29 5.48
CA LEU A 175 -6.88 11.40 4.60
C LEU A 175 -7.33 12.87 4.51
N LYS A 176 -7.47 13.36 3.28
CA LYS A 176 -8.08 14.67 3.00
C LYS A 176 -9.52 14.51 2.51
N ASN A 177 -10.32 15.54 2.74
CA ASN A 177 -11.66 15.62 2.17
C ASN A 177 -11.60 15.41 0.65
N PRO A 178 -12.57 14.68 0.07
CA PRO A 178 -12.57 14.40 -1.37
C PRO A 178 -12.73 15.67 -2.19
N THR A 179 -12.02 15.70 -3.31
CA THR A 179 -12.22 16.70 -4.38
C THR A 179 -13.00 16.08 -5.51
N LYS A 180 -13.76 16.87 -6.28
CA LYS A 180 -14.40 16.39 -7.49
C LYS A 180 -13.41 16.50 -8.66
N ASN A 181 -13.15 15.39 -9.34
CA ASN A 181 -12.42 15.42 -10.59
C ASN A 181 -13.22 16.21 -11.65
N ASN A 182 -12.54 17.10 -12.40
CA ASN A 182 -13.21 18.01 -13.36
C ASN A 182 -13.78 17.29 -14.59
N ARG A 183 -13.17 16.17 -15.02
CA ARG A 183 -13.59 15.42 -16.21
C ARG A 183 -14.74 14.47 -15.91
N VAL A 184 -14.55 13.55 -14.98
CA VAL A 184 -15.50 12.46 -14.66
C VAL A 184 -16.54 12.89 -13.64
N LYS A 185 -16.29 13.99 -12.89
CA LYS A 185 -17.12 14.45 -11.75
C LYS A 185 -17.24 13.39 -10.65
N ALA A 186 -16.23 12.53 -10.52
CA ALA A 186 -16.12 11.54 -9.45
C ALA A 186 -15.42 12.12 -8.23
N PRO A 187 -15.78 11.70 -7.01
CA PRO A 187 -15.01 11.99 -5.81
C PRO A 187 -13.63 11.35 -5.88
N LEU A 188 -12.59 12.11 -5.55
CA LEU A 188 -11.21 11.64 -5.48
C LEU A 188 -10.64 12.01 -4.11
N PHE A 189 -10.17 11.02 -3.36
CA PHE A 189 -9.57 11.20 -2.05
C PHE A 189 -8.05 11.30 -2.17
N THR A 190 -7.46 12.26 -1.48
CA THR A 190 -5.99 12.34 -1.36
C THR A 190 -5.54 11.65 -0.08
N ILE A 191 -4.59 10.72 -0.22
CA ILE A 191 -3.98 9.96 0.89
C ILE A 191 -2.56 10.46 1.11
N GLY A 192 -2.20 10.82 2.35
CA GLY A 192 -0.84 11.14 2.76
C GLY A 192 0.00 9.86 2.81
N VAL A 193 0.89 9.68 1.83
CA VAL A 193 1.67 8.44 1.68
C VAL A 193 2.62 8.25 2.86
N ASP A 194 3.35 9.30 3.25
CA ASP A 194 4.36 9.19 4.31
C ASP A 194 3.70 8.98 5.67
N THR A 195 2.59 9.67 5.94
CA THR A 195 1.76 9.45 7.13
C THR A 195 1.20 8.02 7.15
N GLY A 196 0.72 7.51 6.01
CA GLY A 196 0.20 6.15 5.88
C GLY A 196 1.26 5.08 6.13
N LYS A 197 2.44 5.25 5.53
CA LYS A 197 3.60 4.37 5.76
C LYS A 197 4.01 4.36 7.24
N GLY A 198 4.08 5.53 7.88
CA GLY A 198 4.39 5.64 9.31
C GLY A 198 3.42 4.83 10.18
N VAL A 199 2.10 4.95 9.93
CA VAL A 199 1.09 4.16 10.64
C VAL A 199 1.27 2.67 10.41
N LEU A 200 1.56 2.25 9.16
CA LEU A 200 1.79 0.84 8.84
C LEU A 200 3.02 0.29 9.56
N TYR A 201 4.15 1.00 9.50
CA TYR A 201 5.37 0.57 10.19
C TYR A 201 5.19 0.45 11.70
N GLN A 202 4.45 1.35 12.34
CA GLN A 202 4.14 1.23 13.78
C GLN A 202 3.34 -0.04 14.08
N ARG A 203 2.38 -0.41 13.25
CA ARG A 203 1.62 -1.66 13.40
C ARG A 203 2.49 -2.90 13.18
N LEU A 204 3.37 -2.88 12.18
CA LEU A 204 4.28 -3.98 11.90
C LEU A 204 5.27 -4.25 13.05
N LYS A 205 5.54 -3.27 13.91
CA LYS A 205 6.35 -3.44 15.13
C LYS A 205 5.63 -4.13 16.28
N VAL A 206 4.30 -4.18 16.26
CA VAL A 206 3.54 -4.91 17.29
C VAL A 206 3.85 -6.40 17.15
N LYS A 207 4.37 -7.03 18.21
CA LYS A 207 4.88 -8.42 18.18
C LYS A 207 3.87 -9.46 18.69
N MET A 208 2.84 -9.03 19.41
CA MET A 208 1.87 -9.92 20.02
C MET A 208 0.48 -9.68 19.43
N PRO A 209 -0.31 -10.76 19.16
CA PRO A 209 -1.70 -10.63 18.75
C PRO A 209 -2.50 -9.72 19.67
N GLY A 210 -3.43 -8.97 19.09
CA GLY A 210 -4.25 -7.98 19.76
C GLY A 210 -4.28 -6.63 19.02
N PRO A 211 -4.60 -5.54 19.69
CA PRO A 211 -4.76 -4.23 19.04
C PRO A 211 -3.58 -3.82 18.16
N ASN A 212 -3.88 -3.44 16.92
CA ASN A 212 -2.94 -3.05 15.85
C ASN A 212 -2.00 -4.15 15.34
N TYR A 213 -2.08 -5.39 15.80
CA TYR A 213 -1.28 -6.49 15.27
C TYR A 213 -1.68 -6.83 13.83
N CYS A 214 -0.69 -7.17 13.01
CA CYS A 214 -0.89 -7.59 11.62
C CYS A 214 -0.60 -9.09 11.49
N HIS A 215 -1.62 -9.87 11.11
CA HIS A 215 -1.53 -11.29 10.81
C HIS A 215 -1.30 -11.49 9.31
N PHE A 216 -0.49 -12.47 8.96
CA PHE A 216 -0.17 -12.80 7.58
C PHE A 216 -0.56 -14.26 7.27
N PRO A 217 -1.24 -14.52 6.14
CA PRO A 217 -1.60 -15.89 5.79
C PRO A 217 -0.38 -16.72 5.40
N GLN A 218 -0.39 -18.00 5.75
CA GLN A 218 0.46 -19.03 5.18
C GLN A 218 -0.12 -19.46 3.82
N GLY A 219 -0.15 -18.57 2.86
CA GLY A 219 -0.60 -18.87 1.50
C GLY A 219 0.56 -18.79 0.53
N GLU A 220 0.43 -19.45 -0.63
CA GLU A 220 1.32 -19.20 -1.75
C GLU A 220 1.26 -17.72 -2.08
N ALA A 221 2.42 -17.07 -2.08
CA ALA A 221 2.57 -15.81 -2.80
C ALA A 221 2.32 -16.16 -4.27
N ALA A 222 1.15 -15.77 -4.77
CA ALA A 222 0.78 -15.98 -6.16
C ALA A 222 1.60 -15.06 -7.07
#